data_941f820884b957f94200bdd561670642
#
_entry.id   941f820884b957f94200bdd561670642
#
_cell.length_a   1.000
_cell.length_b   1.000
_cell.length_c   1.000
_cell.angle_alpha   90.00
_cell.angle_beta   90.00
_cell.angle_gamma   90.00
#
_symmetry.space_group_name_H-M   'P 1'
#
loop_
_entity.id
_entity.type
_entity.pdbx_description
1 polymer ?
#
loop_
_entity_poly.entity_id
_entity_poly.type
_entity_poly.pdbx_seq_one_letter_code
_entity_poly.pdbx_strand_id
1 'polypeptide(L)'
;MILEIVQTGDPVLRRVGRELSVEEIKSSAIQRLIESMRDTMRAAPGVGLAAPQIGESIQLAVIEDRSEYIQDASAEQLEERNRSVIEFHVIVNPKITLLGDASAEFFEGCLSIEGYQAVVPRAYRVRVQCLNEKAEPLIIDAEGWYARILQHEIDHLNGNLYIDRMYSRTFTANENLAS
;
A
#
# COMPACT_ATOMS: atom_id res chain seq x y z
N MET A 1 -1.06 13.74 -13.53
CA MET A 1 -2.26 13.22 -14.25
C MET A 1 -2.91 12.14 -13.39
N ILE A 2 -4.24 12.19 -13.22
CA ILE A 2 -4.96 11.16 -12.47
C ILE A 2 -5.24 9.97 -13.40
N LEU A 3 -4.88 8.77 -12.93
CA LEU A 3 -5.04 7.51 -13.66
C LEU A 3 -6.28 6.77 -13.16
N GLU A 4 -6.82 5.90 -13.99
CA GLU A 4 -7.91 5.00 -13.60
C GLU A 4 -7.37 3.89 -12.70
N ILE A 5 -8.09 3.62 -11.60
CA ILE A 5 -7.77 2.52 -10.68
C ILE A 5 -8.60 1.31 -11.09
N VAL A 6 -7.93 0.23 -11.50
CA VAL A 6 -8.60 -1.02 -11.88
C VAL A 6 -9.19 -1.71 -10.67
N GLN A 7 -10.32 -2.35 -10.86
CA GLN A 7 -11.07 -3.03 -9.79
C GLN A 7 -10.82 -4.54 -9.79
N THR A 8 -11.07 -5.15 -8.64
CA THR A 8 -10.92 -6.60 -8.47
C THR A 8 -11.70 -7.36 -9.54
N GLY A 9 -11.09 -8.42 -10.07
CA GLY A 9 -11.52 -9.13 -11.27
C GLY A 9 -10.64 -8.85 -12.48
N ASP A 10 -9.94 -7.71 -12.50
CA ASP A 10 -8.94 -7.46 -13.54
C ASP A 10 -7.73 -8.40 -13.33
N PRO A 11 -7.32 -9.15 -14.37
CA PRO A 11 -6.22 -10.11 -14.24
C PRO A 11 -4.88 -9.51 -13.82
N VAL A 12 -4.64 -8.21 -14.08
CA VAL A 12 -3.39 -7.54 -13.71
C VAL A 12 -3.17 -7.55 -12.20
N LEU A 13 -4.24 -7.50 -11.40
CA LEU A 13 -4.16 -7.52 -9.93
C LEU A 13 -3.69 -8.86 -9.36
N ARG A 14 -3.70 -9.91 -10.18
CA ARG A 14 -3.29 -11.27 -9.79
C ARG A 14 -1.96 -11.70 -10.38
N ARG A 15 -1.29 -10.82 -11.11
CA ARG A 15 0.04 -11.08 -11.66
C ARG A 15 1.13 -10.63 -10.69
N VAL A 16 2.21 -11.37 -10.67
CA VAL A 16 3.45 -10.91 -10.03
C VAL A 16 4.08 -9.87 -10.95
N GLY A 17 4.31 -8.67 -10.42
CA GLY A 17 4.96 -7.59 -11.17
C GLY A 17 6.42 -7.92 -11.48
N ARG A 18 6.90 -7.52 -12.64
CA ARG A 18 8.33 -7.65 -12.96
C ARG A 18 9.18 -6.59 -12.27
N GLU A 19 10.40 -6.93 -11.95
CA GLU A 19 11.37 -5.96 -11.44
C GLU A 19 11.75 -4.93 -12.51
N LEU A 20 12.10 -3.73 -12.06
CA LEU A 20 12.62 -2.66 -12.91
C LEU A 20 14.16 -2.62 -12.84
N SER A 21 14.83 -2.36 -13.97
CA SER A 21 16.26 -2.07 -13.97
C SER A 21 16.52 -0.65 -13.47
N VAL A 22 17.78 -0.36 -13.13
CA VAL A 22 18.22 0.99 -12.71
C VAL A 22 17.93 2.03 -13.80
N GLU A 23 18.18 1.66 -15.07
CA GLU A 23 17.92 2.53 -16.23
C GLU A 23 16.42 2.81 -16.39
N GLU A 24 15.58 1.81 -16.22
CA GLU A 24 14.12 1.96 -16.26
C GLU A 24 13.63 2.90 -15.15
N ILE A 25 14.09 2.70 -13.90
CA ILE A 25 13.70 3.56 -12.76
C ILE A 25 14.02 5.02 -13.07
N LYS A 26 15.20 5.30 -13.61
CA LYS A 26 15.67 6.67 -13.94
C LYS A 26 15.08 7.23 -15.22
N SER A 27 14.33 6.43 -15.98
CA SER A 27 13.72 6.89 -17.23
C SER A 27 12.63 7.94 -16.97
N SER A 28 12.47 8.86 -17.92
CA SER A 28 11.40 9.87 -17.84
C SER A 28 10.00 9.25 -17.81
N ALA A 29 9.84 8.06 -18.40
CA ALA A 29 8.57 7.34 -18.40
C ALA A 29 8.18 6.89 -16.98
N ILE A 30 9.10 6.26 -16.25
CA ILE A 30 8.85 5.81 -14.86
C ILE A 30 8.72 7.02 -13.93
N GLN A 31 9.52 8.08 -14.09
CA GLN A 31 9.40 9.28 -13.28
C GLN A 31 8.02 9.95 -13.43
N ARG A 32 7.50 10.08 -14.67
CA ARG A 32 6.15 10.57 -14.92
C ARG A 32 5.07 9.64 -14.36
N LEU A 33 5.29 8.34 -14.41
CA LEU A 33 4.37 7.36 -13.82
C LEU A 33 4.28 7.54 -12.31
N ILE A 34 5.41 7.70 -11.62
CA ILE A 34 5.45 7.96 -10.16
C ILE A 34 4.66 9.23 -9.81
N GLU A 35 4.84 10.32 -10.56
CA GLU A 35 4.08 11.56 -10.35
C GLU A 35 2.57 11.33 -10.54
N SER A 36 2.18 10.62 -11.60
CA SER A 36 0.78 10.30 -11.86
C SER A 36 0.18 9.37 -10.79
N MET A 37 0.94 8.41 -10.30
CA MET A 37 0.53 7.53 -9.20
C MET A 37 0.33 8.32 -7.89
N ARG A 38 1.24 9.25 -7.58
CA ARG A 38 1.09 10.15 -6.42
C ARG A 38 -0.21 10.96 -6.52
N ASP A 39 -0.43 11.59 -7.65
CA ASP A 39 -1.62 12.43 -7.87
C ASP A 39 -2.91 11.60 -7.79
N THR A 40 -2.88 10.39 -8.34
CA THR A 40 -4.00 9.43 -8.30
C THR A 40 -4.30 8.97 -6.87
N MET A 41 -3.26 8.59 -6.13
CA MET A 41 -3.38 8.21 -4.71
C MET A 41 -4.01 9.33 -3.88
N ARG A 42 -3.54 10.56 -4.06
CA ARG A 42 -4.06 11.74 -3.33
C ARG A 42 -5.49 12.08 -3.71
N ALA A 43 -5.88 11.89 -4.97
CA ALA A 43 -7.24 12.12 -5.43
C ALA A 43 -8.25 11.09 -4.90
N ALA A 44 -7.79 9.88 -4.61
CA ALA A 44 -8.62 8.77 -4.12
C ALA A 44 -8.82 8.70 -2.60
N PRO A 45 -8.46 9.61 -1.82
CA PRO A 45 -7.50 9.84 -0.74
C PRO A 45 -6.99 8.54 -0.10
N GLY A 46 -6.07 7.89 -0.79
CA GLY A 46 -5.40 6.67 -0.32
C GLY A 46 -4.07 6.96 0.38
N VAL A 47 -3.57 5.97 1.11
CA VAL A 47 -2.28 6.01 1.81
C VAL A 47 -1.19 5.21 1.09
N GLY A 48 -1.56 4.46 0.07
CA GLY A 48 -0.67 3.71 -0.80
C GLY A 48 -1.34 3.42 -2.14
N LEU A 49 -0.52 3.23 -3.17
CA LEU A 49 -0.96 2.81 -4.48
C LEU A 49 0.15 2.01 -5.16
N ALA A 50 -0.17 0.80 -5.56
CA ALA A 50 0.74 -0.08 -6.27
C ALA A 50 0.50 -0.03 -7.79
N ALA A 51 1.56 -0.18 -8.58
CA ALA A 51 1.48 -0.12 -10.03
C ALA A 51 0.44 -1.08 -10.66
N PRO A 52 0.26 -2.32 -10.17
CA PRO A 52 -0.83 -3.16 -10.68
C PRO A 52 -2.22 -2.55 -10.58
N GLN A 53 -2.47 -1.68 -9.59
CA GLN A 53 -3.75 -1.00 -9.41
C GLN A 53 -4.05 0.05 -10.50
N ILE A 54 -3.05 0.44 -11.25
CA ILE A 54 -3.21 1.33 -12.44
C ILE A 54 -2.87 0.59 -13.74
N GLY A 55 -2.91 -0.73 -13.72
CA GLY A 55 -2.75 -1.58 -14.89
C GLY A 55 -1.32 -1.94 -15.27
N GLU A 56 -0.33 -1.51 -14.48
CA GLU A 56 1.10 -1.73 -14.77
C GLU A 56 1.67 -2.86 -13.91
N SER A 57 2.03 -3.98 -14.55
CA SER A 57 2.55 -5.17 -13.85
C SER A 57 4.05 -5.06 -13.57
N ILE A 58 4.43 -4.11 -12.71
CA ILE A 58 5.81 -3.82 -12.32
C ILE A 58 5.93 -3.69 -10.80
N GLN A 59 7.14 -3.91 -10.27
CA GLN A 59 7.45 -3.85 -8.84
C GLN A 59 7.68 -2.39 -8.37
N LEU A 60 6.60 -1.60 -8.36
CA LEU A 60 6.60 -0.18 -8.01
C LEU A 60 5.36 0.16 -7.19
N ALA A 61 5.54 0.86 -6.07
CA ALA A 61 4.45 1.43 -5.29
C ALA A 61 4.84 2.78 -4.70
N VAL A 62 3.82 3.61 -4.43
CA VAL A 62 3.95 4.90 -3.75
C VAL A 62 3.20 4.86 -2.43
N ILE A 63 3.74 5.53 -1.41
CA ILE A 63 3.22 5.53 -0.04
C ILE A 63 3.26 6.95 0.52
N GLU A 64 2.17 7.36 1.20
CA GLU A 64 2.08 8.61 1.93
C GLU A 64 0.90 8.55 2.91
N ASP A 65 1.10 8.92 4.18
CA ASP A 65 0.00 9.14 5.12
C ASP A 65 0.03 10.59 5.60
N ARG A 66 -0.85 11.40 5.04
CA ARG A 66 -0.83 12.86 5.20
C ARG A 66 -1.41 13.27 6.54
N SER A 67 -0.90 14.37 7.08
CA SER A 67 -1.44 14.97 8.32
C SER A 67 -2.94 15.25 8.24
N GLU A 68 -3.45 15.59 7.07
CA GLU A 68 -4.87 15.86 6.81
C GLU A 68 -5.77 14.63 7.07
N TYR A 69 -5.23 13.42 6.90
CA TYR A 69 -6.00 12.18 7.10
C TYR A 69 -6.11 11.77 8.57
N ILE A 70 -5.24 12.29 9.42
CA ILE A 70 -5.16 11.93 10.84
C ILE A 70 -5.51 13.07 11.79
N GLN A 71 -5.74 14.28 11.28
CA GLN A 71 -5.99 15.47 12.09
C GLN A 71 -7.23 15.36 13.00
N ASP A 72 -8.26 14.65 12.54
CA ASP A 72 -9.53 14.47 13.26
C ASP A 72 -9.55 13.18 14.11
N ALA A 73 -8.50 12.36 14.05
CA ALA A 73 -8.38 11.17 14.87
C ALA A 73 -7.96 11.53 16.30
N SER A 74 -8.51 10.84 17.30
CA SER A 74 -8.06 11.01 18.68
C SER A 74 -6.65 10.45 18.89
N ALA A 75 -5.94 10.94 19.91
CA ALA A 75 -4.64 10.41 20.29
C ALA A 75 -4.71 8.90 20.57
N GLU A 76 -5.77 8.43 21.22
CA GLU A 76 -6.02 7.02 21.52
C GLU A 76 -6.14 6.17 20.23
N GLN A 77 -6.90 6.65 19.23
CA GLN A 77 -7.05 5.98 17.95
C GLN A 77 -5.74 5.88 17.17
N LEU A 78 -4.91 6.93 17.24
CA LEU A 78 -3.59 6.92 16.60
C LEU A 78 -2.62 5.99 17.32
N GLU A 79 -2.66 5.98 18.67
CA GLU A 79 -1.81 5.11 19.48
C GLU A 79 -2.16 3.62 19.29
N GLU A 80 -3.47 3.28 19.25
CA GLU A 80 -3.93 1.91 19.03
C GLU A 80 -3.35 1.31 17.75
N ARG A 81 -3.27 2.10 16.68
CA ARG A 81 -2.74 1.68 15.38
C ARG A 81 -1.25 1.98 15.21
N ASN A 82 -0.64 2.64 16.17
CA ASN A 82 0.70 3.21 16.03
C ASN A 82 0.82 4.01 14.71
N ARG A 83 -0.13 4.91 14.51
CA ARG A 83 -0.27 5.69 13.26
C ARG A 83 0.28 7.09 13.43
N SER A 84 1.14 7.49 12.52
CA SER A 84 1.71 8.83 12.43
C SER A 84 1.84 9.23 10.96
N VAL A 85 2.15 10.52 10.73
CA VAL A 85 2.41 11.01 9.37
C VAL A 85 3.55 10.23 8.73
N ILE A 86 3.35 9.83 7.47
CA ILE A 86 4.36 9.21 6.62
C ILE A 86 4.54 10.10 5.40
N GLU A 87 5.74 10.62 5.21
CA GLU A 87 6.05 11.45 4.06
C GLU A 87 6.02 10.62 2.77
N PHE A 88 5.68 11.30 1.67
CA PHE A 88 5.65 10.65 0.36
C PHE A 88 6.99 10.00 0.04
N HIS A 89 6.94 8.73 -0.32
CA HIS A 89 8.11 8.00 -0.83
C HIS A 89 7.70 6.87 -1.78
N VAL A 90 8.70 6.35 -2.45
CA VAL A 90 8.55 5.34 -3.50
C VAL A 90 9.33 4.08 -3.09
N ILE A 91 8.74 2.92 -3.29
CA ILE A 91 9.41 1.64 -3.14
C ILE A 91 9.44 0.91 -4.49
N VAL A 92 10.63 0.50 -4.91
CA VAL A 92 10.87 -0.23 -6.17
C VAL A 92 11.57 -1.54 -5.86
N ASN A 93 11.12 -2.63 -6.48
CA ASN A 93 11.66 -3.97 -6.28
C ASN A 93 11.78 -4.38 -4.79
N PRO A 94 10.73 -4.21 -3.98
CA PRO A 94 10.83 -4.44 -2.55
C PRO A 94 10.95 -5.93 -2.20
N LYS A 95 11.76 -6.20 -1.17
CA LYS A 95 11.86 -7.49 -0.50
C LYS A 95 11.46 -7.26 0.96
N ILE A 96 10.43 -7.95 1.43
CA ILE A 96 9.92 -7.80 2.80
C ILE A 96 10.31 -8.97 3.68
N THR A 97 10.71 -8.66 4.91
CA THR A 97 10.95 -9.63 5.99
C THR A 97 10.04 -9.30 7.16
N LEU A 98 9.24 -10.26 7.59
CA LEU A 98 8.42 -10.14 8.79
C LEU A 98 9.31 -10.35 10.03
N LEU A 99 9.20 -9.47 11.02
CA LEU A 99 10.05 -9.46 12.20
C LEU A 99 9.26 -9.84 13.46
N GLY A 100 9.70 -10.89 14.15
CA GLY A 100 9.04 -11.39 15.37
C GLY A 100 7.69 -12.07 15.06
N ASP A 101 6.96 -12.41 16.14
CA ASP A 101 5.71 -13.16 16.06
C ASP A 101 4.46 -12.29 16.34
N ALA A 102 4.67 -11.01 16.70
CA ALA A 102 3.56 -10.10 16.99
C ALA A 102 2.77 -9.76 15.73
N SER A 103 1.46 -9.83 15.82
CA SER A 103 0.53 -9.42 14.77
C SER A 103 -0.50 -8.43 15.30
N ALA A 104 -1.09 -7.66 14.38
CA ALA A 104 -2.19 -6.76 14.66
C ALA A 104 -3.36 -7.05 13.71
N GLU A 105 -4.57 -6.91 14.20
CA GLU A 105 -5.81 -7.19 13.47
C GLU A 105 -6.64 -5.93 13.40
N PHE A 106 -6.75 -5.35 12.21
CA PHE A 106 -7.53 -4.14 11.96
C PHE A 106 -8.29 -4.26 10.65
N PHE A 107 -9.34 -3.48 10.51
CA PHE A 107 -9.99 -3.31 9.23
C PHE A 107 -9.05 -2.70 8.20
N GLU A 108 -9.08 -3.28 7.01
CA GLU A 108 -8.38 -2.82 5.81
C GLU A 108 -9.36 -2.68 4.66
N GLY A 109 -9.18 -1.65 3.86
CA GLY A 109 -9.82 -1.47 2.57
C GLY A 109 -8.78 -1.38 1.48
N CYS A 110 -9.22 -1.32 0.23
CA CYS A 110 -8.36 -1.20 -0.94
C CYS A 110 -9.05 -0.37 -2.02
N LEU A 111 -8.29 0.51 -2.67
CA LEU A 111 -8.82 1.33 -3.78
C LEU A 111 -9.29 0.47 -4.96
N SER A 112 -8.80 -0.76 -5.09
CA SER A 112 -9.22 -1.73 -6.12
C SER A 112 -10.36 -2.65 -5.67
N ILE A 113 -10.88 -2.47 -4.45
CA ILE A 113 -12.06 -3.18 -3.91
C ILE A 113 -12.95 -2.12 -3.25
N GLU A 114 -13.52 -1.28 -4.08
CA GLU A 114 -14.29 -0.13 -3.65
C GLU A 114 -15.53 -0.51 -2.86
N GLY A 115 -15.77 0.17 -1.76
CA GLY A 115 -16.98 0.05 -0.96
C GLY A 115 -16.98 -1.06 0.10
N TYR A 116 -15.88 -1.78 0.26
CA TYR A 116 -15.77 -2.88 1.23
C TYR A 116 -14.52 -2.79 2.08
N GLN A 117 -14.61 -3.40 3.27
CA GLN A 117 -13.48 -3.61 4.19
C GLN A 117 -13.61 -4.97 4.89
N ALA A 118 -12.51 -5.43 5.46
CA ALA A 118 -12.47 -6.62 6.30
C ALA A 118 -11.34 -6.51 7.33
N VAL A 119 -11.43 -7.28 8.40
CA VAL A 119 -10.33 -7.43 9.35
C VAL A 119 -9.24 -8.31 8.73
N VAL A 120 -8.02 -7.78 8.71
CA VAL A 120 -6.84 -8.43 8.13
C VAL A 120 -5.74 -8.52 9.19
N PRO A 121 -5.28 -9.73 9.53
CA PRO A 121 -4.10 -9.89 10.37
C PRO A 121 -2.84 -9.53 9.59
N ARG A 122 -1.98 -8.71 10.19
CA ARG A 122 -0.69 -8.31 9.62
C ARG A 122 0.42 -8.45 10.65
N ALA A 123 1.62 -8.76 10.19
CA ALA A 123 2.78 -8.68 11.06
C ALA A 123 2.91 -7.25 11.62
N TYR A 124 3.20 -7.14 12.93
CA TYR A 124 3.34 -5.84 13.58
C TYR A 124 4.61 -5.11 13.17
N ARG A 125 5.70 -5.85 12.89
CA ARG A 125 7.00 -5.29 12.49
C ARG A 125 7.50 -5.93 11.21
N VAL A 126 8.05 -5.10 10.32
CA VAL A 126 8.62 -5.55 9.05
C VAL A 126 9.91 -4.80 8.74
N ARG A 127 10.76 -5.42 7.94
CA ARG A 127 11.87 -4.77 7.25
C ARG A 127 11.67 -4.90 5.75
N VAL A 128 11.76 -3.79 5.06
CA VAL A 128 11.70 -3.75 3.58
C VAL A 128 13.03 -3.27 3.03
N GLN A 129 13.60 -4.06 2.13
CA GLN A 129 14.77 -3.69 1.35
C GLN A 129 14.29 -3.40 -0.07
N CYS A 130 14.56 -2.22 -0.57
CA CYS A 130 14.08 -1.78 -1.89
C CYS A 130 15.02 -0.75 -2.50
N LEU A 131 14.63 -0.22 -3.65
CA LEU A 131 15.22 0.98 -4.25
C LEU A 131 14.22 2.13 -4.13
N ASN A 132 14.73 3.36 -4.05
CA ASN A 132 13.92 4.57 -4.14
C ASN A 132 13.73 5.01 -5.62
N GLU A 133 13.09 6.14 -5.83
CA GLU A 133 12.84 6.73 -7.17
C GLU A 133 14.11 7.15 -7.92
N LYS A 134 15.24 7.19 -7.24
CA LYS A 134 16.57 7.46 -7.82
C LYS A 134 17.38 6.19 -8.08
N ALA A 135 16.77 5.03 -7.86
CA ALA A 135 17.42 3.72 -7.88
C ALA A 135 18.54 3.56 -6.83
N GLU A 136 18.42 4.25 -5.72
CA GLU A 136 19.32 4.13 -4.57
C GLU A 136 18.78 3.10 -3.58
N PRO A 137 19.63 2.27 -2.97
CA PRO A 137 19.21 1.31 -1.95
C PRO A 137 18.56 2.01 -0.75
N LEU A 138 17.45 1.45 -0.29
CA LEU A 138 16.68 1.91 0.86
C LEU A 138 16.30 0.74 1.74
N ILE A 139 16.51 0.87 3.07
CA ILE A 139 16.02 -0.06 4.08
C ILE A 139 15.00 0.67 4.94
N ILE A 140 13.80 0.09 5.04
CA ILE A 140 12.71 0.61 5.87
C ILE A 140 12.45 -0.39 6.98
N ASP A 141 12.62 0.04 8.23
CA ASP A 141 12.14 -0.68 9.40
C ASP A 141 10.86 -0.01 9.86
N ALA A 142 9.77 -0.76 9.86
CA ALA A 142 8.45 -0.23 10.17
C ALA A 142 7.69 -1.13 11.14
N GLU A 143 6.80 -0.50 11.92
CA GLU A 143 5.90 -1.19 12.83
C GLU A 143 4.50 -0.55 12.80
N GLY A 144 3.52 -1.29 13.27
CA GLY A 144 2.13 -0.81 13.37
C GLY A 144 1.52 -0.49 12.01
N TRP A 145 0.91 0.68 11.89
CA TRP A 145 0.21 1.14 10.70
C TRP A 145 1.10 1.22 9.45
N TYR A 146 2.31 1.73 9.61
CA TYR A 146 3.26 1.80 8.49
C TYR A 146 3.66 0.39 7.99
N ALA A 147 3.91 -0.54 8.91
CA ALA A 147 4.16 -1.93 8.53
C ALA A 147 2.97 -2.55 7.79
N ARG A 148 1.75 -2.22 8.18
CA ARG A 148 0.52 -2.66 7.50
C ARG A 148 0.43 -2.13 6.07
N ILE A 149 0.68 -0.85 5.86
CA ILE A 149 0.68 -0.24 4.52
C ILE A 149 1.70 -0.94 3.62
N LEU A 150 2.93 -1.11 4.10
CA LEU A 150 4.00 -1.78 3.33
C LEU A 150 3.61 -3.21 2.93
N GLN A 151 3.02 -3.98 3.85
CA GLN A 151 2.55 -5.34 3.56
C GLN A 151 1.42 -5.34 2.52
N HIS A 152 0.48 -4.41 2.61
CA HIS A 152 -0.62 -4.26 1.67
C HIS A 152 -0.11 -3.95 0.26
N GLU A 153 0.77 -2.96 0.11
CA GLU A 153 1.29 -2.56 -1.20
C GLU A 153 2.20 -3.64 -1.81
N ILE A 154 3.03 -4.29 -1.01
CA ILE A 154 3.90 -5.39 -1.48
C ILE A 154 3.07 -6.62 -1.86
N ASP A 155 1.96 -6.89 -1.18
CA ASP A 155 1.01 -7.92 -1.60
C ASP A 155 0.52 -7.65 -3.02
N HIS A 156 0.13 -6.42 -3.36
CA HIS A 156 -0.26 -6.07 -4.73
C HIS A 156 0.83 -6.38 -5.75
N LEU A 157 2.08 -6.09 -5.43
CA LEU A 157 3.22 -6.36 -6.33
C LEU A 157 3.44 -7.86 -6.55
N ASN A 158 2.97 -8.69 -5.65
CA ASN A 158 3.05 -10.15 -5.72
C ASN A 158 1.74 -10.83 -6.16
N GLY A 159 0.77 -10.06 -6.63
CA GLY A 159 -0.50 -10.57 -7.13
C GLY A 159 -1.51 -10.97 -6.06
N ASN A 160 -1.34 -10.46 -4.84
CA ASN A 160 -2.24 -10.70 -3.70
C ASN A 160 -3.07 -9.46 -3.38
N LEU A 161 -4.28 -9.71 -2.87
CA LEU A 161 -5.20 -8.69 -2.36
C LEU A 161 -5.48 -8.96 -0.88
N TYR A 162 -5.92 -7.95 -0.13
CA TYR A 162 -6.22 -8.15 1.30
C TYR A 162 -7.29 -9.22 1.54
N ILE A 163 -8.18 -9.46 0.58
CA ILE A 163 -9.21 -10.49 0.66
C ILE A 163 -8.63 -11.91 0.72
N ASP A 164 -7.38 -12.10 0.29
CA ASP A 164 -6.69 -13.40 0.39
C ASP A 164 -6.24 -13.71 1.83
N ARG A 165 -6.15 -12.67 2.67
CA ARG A 165 -5.66 -12.76 4.06
C ARG A 165 -6.72 -12.44 5.10
N MET A 166 -7.85 -11.86 4.69
CA MET A 166 -8.90 -11.40 5.60
C MET A 166 -9.56 -12.53 6.38
N TYR A 167 -10.10 -12.19 7.53
CA TYR A 167 -11.12 -13.01 8.16
C TYR A 167 -12.43 -12.83 7.39
N SER A 168 -12.81 -13.83 6.60
CA SER A 168 -13.91 -13.72 5.63
C SER A 168 -15.25 -13.31 6.26
N ARG A 169 -15.49 -13.69 7.52
CA ARG A 169 -16.74 -13.33 8.23
C ARG A 169 -16.81 -11.86 8.63
N THR A 170 -15.71 -11.12 8.54
CA THR A 170 -15.66 -9.68 8.83
C THR A 170 -15.84 -8.82 7.59
N PHE A 171 -15.86 -9.44 6.40
CA PHE A 171 -16.02 -8.72 5.13
C PHE A 171 -17.36 -8.01 5.09
N THR A 172 -17.32 -6.70 4.92
CA THR A 172 -18.51 -5.86 5.07
C THR A 172 -18.47 -4.65 4.15
N ALA A 173 -19.64 -4.21 3.73
CA ALA A 173 -19.79 -2.96 3.01
C ALA A 173 -19.50 -1.77 3.96
N ASN A 174 -18.85 -0.72 3.45
CA ASN A 174 -18.47 0.46 4.26
C ASN A 174 -19.67 1.10 4.96
N GLU A 175 -20.84 1.10 4.33
CA GLU A 175 -22.08 1.65 4.91
C GLU A 175 -22.52 0.94 6.20
N ASN A 176 -22.08 -0.28 6.42
CA ASN A 176 -22.40 -1.08 7.60
C ASN A 176 -21.30 -1.03 8.69
N LEU A 177 -20.20 -0.33 8.45
CA LEU A 177 -19.13 -0.17 9.44
C LEU A 177 -19.37 0.98 10.40
N ALA A 178 -20.12 1.97 9.98
CA ALA A 178 -20.31 3.20 10.72
C ALA A 178 -21.43 3.08 11.74
N SER A 179 -21.07 2.70 12.95
CA SER A 179 -21.95 2.94 14.10
C SER A 179 -21.16 2.96 15.39
#